data_c4abbbd390f1f67883c0a5b9bdaa89af
#
_entry.id   c4abbbd390f1f67883c0a5b9bdaa89af
#
_cell.length_a   1.000
_cell.length_b   1.000
_cell.length_c   1.000
_cell.angle_alpha   90.00
_cell.angle_beta   90.00
_cell.angle_gamma   90.00
#
_symmetry.space_group_name_H-M   'P 1'
#
loop_
_entity.id
_entity.type
_entity.pdbx_description
1 polymer ?
#
loop_
_entity_poly.entity_id
_entity_poly.type
_entity_poly.pdbx_seq_one_letter_code
_entity_poly.pdbx_strand_id
1 'polypeptide(L)'
;MENRNRNYAVAGNNKTFLSLDGYTNQEENDHEEADTLIIRCLRLVDDFIENKIVNVYSADTDVFLLLLSHSNKINCQCLYIHLVKGKVDIKLVCQKLGNETSKALLSLHGLTGSDTTGKFEGKSKQFWFRRFLTIDQNNSKLKKELADFQESNESTDEIESFFCRGYLYRSNKDAQKQVHETATLNTTRCSLFTRKKQFKGEKLPPTKSAFEYHLLRAFFQVTIWSSATDALINQLLDPLEFGWEFEEGNLVGKMTSRNIAPLEVVELVACICSKGNFSLKL
;
A
#
# COMPACT_ATOMS: atom_id res chain seq x y z
N MET A 1 0.66 -42.75 27.58
CA MET A 1 0.29 -41.65 26.68
C MET A 1 1.31 -40.54 26.95
N GLU A 2 2.31 -40.40 26.10
CA GLU A 2 3.28 -39.31 26.21
C GLU A 2 2.57 -37.99 25.96
N ASN A 3 2.52 -37.17 27.00
CA ASN A 3 2.12 -35.76 26.88
C ASN A 3 3.20 -35.06 26.03
N ARG A 4 3.04 -35.08 24.71
CA ARG A 4 3.86 -34.21 23.83
C ARG A 4 3.47 -32.78 24.13
N ASN A 5 4.28 -32.11 24.95
CA ASN A 5 4.22 -30.65 25.08
C ASN A 5 4.33 -30.06 23.66
N ARG A 6 3.23 -29.57 23.13
CA ARG A 6 3.24 -28.91 21.83
C ARG A 6 3.55 -27.45 22.07
N ASN A 7 4.64 -27.00 21.48
CA ASN A 7 4.95 -25.58 21.42
C ASN A 7 3.99 -24.89 20.45
N TYR A 8 3.32 -23.86 20.86
CA TYR A 8 2.38 -23.10 20.03
C TYR A 8 2.29 -21.64 20.46
N ALA A 9 1.95 -20.79 19.49
CA ALA A 9 1.46 -19.45 19.75
C ALA A 9 0.05 -19.34 19.18
N VAL A 10 -0.86 -18.75 19.93
CA VAL A 10 -2.25 -18.49 19.50
C VAL A 10 -2.59 -17.04 19.79
N ALA A 11 -3.09 -16.35 18.80
CA ALA A 11 -3.54 -14.97 18.94
C ALA A 11 -5.05 -14.87 18.67
N GLY A 12 -5.72 -14.04 19.45
CA GLY A 12 -7.14 -13.73 19.31
C GLY A 12 -7.69 -13.02 20.55
N ASN A 13 -8.85 -12.38 20.42
CA ASN A 13 -9.50 -11.65 21.53
C ASN A 13 -8.55 -10.67 22.25
N ASN A 14 -7.78 -9.89 21.48
CA ASN A 14 -6.80 -8.91 21.97
C ASN A 14 -5.69 -9.50 22.87
N LYS A 15 -5.42 -10.79 22.73
CA LYS A 15 -4.36 -11.49 23.49
C LYS A 15 -3.60 -12.44 22.62
N THR A 16 -2.30 -12.54 22.87
CA THR A 16 -1.44 -13.56 22.28
C THR A 16 -0.93 -14.47 23.39
N PHE A 17 -1.11 -15.77 23.22
CA PHE A 17 -0.62 -16.81 24.12
C PHE A 17 0.55 -17.54 23.46
N LEU A 18 1.65 -17.66 24.19
CA LEU A 18 2.81 -18.44 23.80
C LEU A 18 2.99 -19.58 24.80
N SER A 19 3.13 -20.82 24.34
CA SER A 19 3.50 -21.96 25.13
C SER A 19 4.70 -22.67 24.48
N LEU A 20 5.83 -22.68 25.17
CA LEU A 20 7.09 -23.28 24.72
C LEU A 20 7.72 -24.05 25.90
N ASP A 21 7.84 -25.39 25.77
CA ASP A 21 8.59 -26.27 26.70
C ASP A 21 8.41 -25.95 28.20
N GLY A 22 7.15 -25.70 28.62
CA GLY A 22 6.80 -25.38 30.01
C GLY A 22 6.81 -23.89 30.35
N TYR A 23 7.23 -23.03 29.42
CA TYR A 23 7.08 -21.59 29.53
C TYR A 23 5.74 -21.16 28.91
N THR A 24 4.97 -20.36 29.63
CA THR A 24 3.73 -19.75 29.12
C THR A 24 3.82 -18.25 29.29
N ASN A 25 3.54 -17.52 28.23
CA ASN A 25 3.40 -16.07 28.26
C ASN A 25 2.07 -15.66 27.66
N GLN A 26 1.50 -14.62 28.20
CA GLN A 26 0.31 -13.95 27.68
C GLN A 26 0.61 -12.49 27.53
N GLU A 27 0.32 -11.95 26.35
CA GLU A 27 0.51 -10.55 26.00
C GLU A 27 -0.81 -9.98 25.50
N GLU A 28 -1.13 -8.76 25.91
CA GLU A 28 -2.22 -7.99 25.32
C GLU A 28 -1.77 -7.41 23.97
N ASN A 29 -2.66 -7.43 23.01
CA ASN A 29 -2.44 -6.84 21.70
C ASN A 29 -3.72 -6.16 21.19
N ASP A 30 -3.58 -5.22 20.26
CA ASP A 30 -4.71 -4.52 19.63
C ASP A 30 -4.75 -4.72 18.11
N HIS A 31 -4.09 -5.75 17.60
CA HIS A 31 -4.11 -6.08 16.18
C HIS A 31 -5.52 -6.48 15.72
N GLU A 32 -6.09 -5.75 14.79
CA GLU A 32 -7.37 -6.06 14.17
C GLU A 32 -7.23 -7.05 13.00
N GLU A 33 -6.09 -6.98 12.26
CA GLU A 33 -5.82 -7.84 11.12
C GLU A 33 -5.02 -9.08 11.54
N ALA A 34 -5.45 -10.27 11.09
CA ALA A 34 -4.73 -11.52 11.32
C ALA A 34 -3.32 -11.50 10.71
N ASP A 35 -3.12 -10.75 9.63
CA ASP A 35 -1.87 -10.65 8.88
C ASP A 35 -0.76 -10.00 9.71
N THR A 36 -1.08 -8.93 10.43
CA THR A 36 -0.14 -8.27 11.36
C THR A 36 0.13 -9.15 12.58
N LEU A 37 -0.87 -9.91 13.08
CA LEU A 37 -0.70 -10.87 14.16
C LEU A 37 0.29 -11.99 13.81
N ILE A 38 0.36 -12.42 12.56
CA ILE A 38 1.37 -13.40 12.11
C ILE A 38 2.77 -12.86 12.38
N ILE A 39 3.04 -11.61 12.01
CA ILE A 39 4.34 -10.97 12.24
C ILE A 39 4.64 -10.83 13.73
N ARG A 40 3.63 -10.44 14.53
CA ARG A 40 3.78 -10.34 15.98
C ARG A 40 4.11 -11.68 16.62
N CYS A 41 3.39 -12.75 16.26
CA CYS A 41 3.67 -14.10 16.74
C CYS A 41 5.09 -14.55 16.39
N LEU A 42 5.58 -14.27 15.17
CA LEU A 42 6.94 -14.61 14.77
C LEU A 42 7.97 -13.85 15.63
N ARG A 43 7.72 -12.58 15.92
CA ARG A 43 8.60 -11.76 16.78
C ARG A 43 8.63 -12.26 18.21
N LEU A 44 7.49 -12.64 18.78
CA LEU A 44 7.42 -13.22 20.13
C LEU A 44 8.26 -14.48 20.29
N VAL A 45 8.29 -15.32 19.28
CA VAL A 45 9.05 -16.59 19.30
C VAL A 45 10.57 -16.33 19.15
N ASP A 46 11.00 -15.17 18.67
CA ASP A 46 12.40 -14.84 18.46
C ASP A 46 13.25 -14.90 19.73
N ASP A 47 12.65 -14.51 20.86
CA ASP A 47 13.34 -14.43 22.14
C ASP A 47 13.56 -15.82 22.79
N PHE A 48 12.91 -16.88 22.26
CA PHE A 48 12.88 -18.22 22.85
C PHE A 48 13.53 -19.30 22.00
N ILE A 49 13.57 -19.11 20.69
CA ILE A 49 14.05 -20.15 19.76
C ILE A 49 15.11 -19.56 18.84
N GLU A 50 16.36 -19.98 19.03
CA GLU A 50 17.46 -19.66 18.11
C GLU A 50 17.44 -20.56 16.86
N ASN A 51 18.02 -20.06 15.77
CA ASN A 51 18.24 -20.81 14.51
C ASN A 51 17.02 -21.56 13.97
N LYS A 52 15.80 -21.04 14.24
CA LYS A 52 14.55 -21.66 13.79
C LYS A 52 14.36 -21.59 12.27
N ILE A 53 13.69 -22.60 11.74
CA ILE A 53 13.13 -22.60 10.40
C ILE A 53 11.65 -22.25 10.51
N VAL A 54 11.25 -21.13 9.91
CA VAL A 54 9.88 -20.63 9.95
C VAL A 54 9.17 -20.99 8.65
N ASN A 55 8.00 -21.60 8.77
CA ASN A 55 7.09 -21.87 7.66
C ASN A 55 5.76 -21.18 7.93
N VAL A 56 5.39 -20.23 7.07
CA VAL A 56 4.10 -19.53 7.09
C VAL A 56 3.23 -20.08 5.97
N TYR A 57 2.00 -20.43 6.29
CA TYR A 57 1.03 -20.95 5.32
C TYR A 57 -0.04 -19.87 5.10
N SER A 58 0.05 -19.16 4.01
CA SER A 58 -0.92 -18.14 3.59
C SER A 58 -0.88 -18.00 2.07
N ALA A 59 -2.06 -17.80 1.47
CA ALA A 59 -2.18 -17.42 0.06
C ALA A 59 -2.24 -15.90 -0.15
N ASP A 60 -2.26 -15.14 0.96
CA ASP A 60 -2.45 -13.70 0.94
C ASP A 60 -1.19 -12.94 0.53
N THR A 61 -1.37 -11.94 -0.32
CA THR A 61 -0.29 -11.06 -0.77
C THR A 61 0.17 -10.13 0.34
N ASP A 62 -0.72 -9.77 1.25
CA ASP A 62 -0.44 -8.85 2.36
C ASP A 62 0.51 -9.53 3.34
N VAL A 63 0.26 -10.79 3.70
CA VAL A 63 1.18 -11.61 4.50
C VAL A 63 2.55 -11.74 3.83
N PHE A 64 2.59 -11.97 2.50
CA PHE A 64 3.86 -12.07 1.77
C PHE A 64 4.68 -10.78 1.88
N LEU A 65 4.06 -9.63 1.69
CA LEU A 65 4.73 -8.32 1.75
C LEU A 65 5.13 -7.93 3.17
N LEU A 66 4.31 -8.26 4.16
CA LEU A 66 4.64 -8.09 5.57
C LEU A 66 5.87 -8.93 5.96
N LEU A 67 5.92 -10.21 5.59
CA LEU A 67 7.10 -11.06 5.83
C LEU A 67 8.34 -10.50 5.13
N LEU A 68 8.21 -10.00 3.90
CA LEU A 68 9.31 -9.42 3.15
C LEU A 68 9.86 -8.17 3.84
N SER A 69 8.98 -7.25 4.24
CA SER A 69 9.33 -6.00 4.91
C SER A 69 9.97 -6.23 6.29
N HIS A 70 9.51 -7.24 7.03
CA HIS A 70 9.97 -7.55 8.39
C HIS A 70 11.04 -8.63 8.46
N SER A 71 11.47 -9.20 7.32
CA SER A 71 12.41 -10.35 7.29
C SER A 71 13.70 -10.13 8.07
N ASN A 72 14.16 -8.89 8.16
CA ASN A 72 15.36 -8.50 8.93
C ASN A 72 15.11 -8.35 10.43
N LYS A 73 13.85 -8.19 10.83
CA LYS A 73 13.46 -8.08 12.24
C LYS A 73 13.13 -9.45 12.85
N ILE A 74 12.96 -10.49 12.01
CA ILE A 74 12.65 -11.86 12.44
C ILE A 74 13.94 -12.66 12.49
N ASN A 75 14.32 -13.07 13.70
CA ASN A 75 15.51 -13.89 13.92
C ASN A 75 15.24 -15.36 13.61
N CYS A 76 15.61 -15.81 12.41
CA CYS A 76 15.48 -17.21 11.97
C CYS A 76 16.55 -17.57 10.94
N GLN A 77 16.89 -18.85 10.85
CA GLN A 77 17.79 -19.35 9.82
C GLN A 77 17.14 -19.29 8.43
N CYS A 78 15.89 -19.72 8.34
CA CYS A 78 15.11 -19.72 7.10
C CYS A 78 13.69 -19.21 7.38
N LEU A 79 13.14 -18.44 6.45
CA LEU A 79 11.77 -17.94 6.48
C LEU A 79 11.07 -18.26 5.16
N TYR A 80 10.11 -19.13 5.22
CA TYR A 80 9.36 -19.59 4.05
C TYR A 80 7.89 -19.20 4.14
N ILE A 81 7.32 -18.80 3.00
CA ILE A 81 5.87 -18.75 2.83
C ILE A 81 5.41 -19.83 1.85
N HIS A 82 4.35 -20.53 2.23
CA HIS A 82 3.69 -21.54 1.40
C HIS A 82 2.46 -20.93 0.75
N LEU A 83 2.58 -20.64 -0.54
CA LEU A 83 1.51 -20.14 -1.39
C LEU A 83 0.84 -21.31 -2.11
N VAL A 84 -0.33 -21.08 -2.74
CA VAL A 84 -1.04 -22.07 -3.55
C VAL A 84 -0.15 -22.69 -4.63
N LYS A 85 0.76 -21.90 -5.21
CA LYS A 85 1.65 -22.32 -6.31
C LYS A 85 3.02 -22.84 -5.87
N GLY A 86 3.29 -22.94 -4.57
CA GLY A 86 4.56 -23.44 -4.06
C GLY A 86 5.14 -22.64 -2.90
N LYS A 87 6.30 -23.05 -2.48
CA LYS A 87 7.05 -22.46 -1.37
C LYS A 87 8.02 -21.39 -1.86
N VAL A 88 8.06 -20.23 -1.19
CA VAL A 88 8.97 -19.13 -1.48
C VAL A 88 9.87 -18.87 -0.26
N ASP A 89 11.16 -18.73 -0.51
CA ASP A 89 12.13 -18.31 0.50
C ASP A 89 12.16 -16.78 0.59
N ILE A 90 11.61 -16.25 1.67
CA ILE A 90 11.48 -14.80 1.90
C ILE A 90 12.86 -14.14 2.08
N LYS A 91 13.77 -14.78 2.83
CA LYS A 91 15.12 -14.22 3.04
C LYS A 91 15.91 -14.13 1.74
N LEU A 92 15.81 -15.15 0.90
CA LEU A 92 16.45 -15.13 -0.42
C LEU A 92 15.85 -14.03 -1.32
N VAL A 93 14.53 -13.83 -1.30
CA VAL A 93 13.87 -12.74 -2.05
C VAL A 93 14.35 -11.39 -1.53
N CYS A 94 14.33 -11.20 -0.20
CA CYS A 94 14.79 -9.95 0.42
C CYS A 94 16.28 -9.66 0.11
N GLN A 95 17.12 -10.67 0.12
CA GLN A 95 18.55 -10.54 -0.25
C GLN A 95 18.73 -10.08 -1.69
N LYS A 96 17.90 -10.58 -2.63
CA LYS A 96 17.96 -10.18 -4.05
C LYS A 96 17.39 -8.79 -4.30
N LEU A 97 16.34 -8.40 -3.60
CA LEU A 97 15.70 -7.09 -3.75
C LEU A 97 16.42 -5.98 -3.00
N GLY A 98 17.05 -6.33 -1.87
CA GLY A 98 17.55 -5.39 -0.88
C GLY A 98 16.47 -4.92 0.10
N ASN A 99 16.89 -4.52 1.30
CA ASN A 99 15.99 -4.15 2.38
C ASN A 99 15.12 -2.92 2.05
N GLU A 100 15.72 -1.89 1.44
CA GLU A 100 15.01 -0.68 1.04
C GLU A 100 13.88 -0.98 0.03
N THR A 101 14.16 -1.83 -0.98
CA THR A 101 13.14 -2.25 -1.95
C THR A 101 12.05 -3.07 -1.28
N SER A 102 12.39 -3.93 -0.33
CA SER A 102 11.43 -4.77 0.40
C SER A 102 10.45 -3.91 1.22
N LYS A 103 10.93 -2.86 1.90
CA LYS A 103 10.09 -1.87 2.59
C LYS A 103 9.24 -1.07 1.59
N ALA A 104 9.86 -0.56 0.51
CA ALA A 104 9.18 0.22 -0.52
C ALA A 104 8.02 -0.55 -1.18
N LEU A 105 8.11 -1.87 -1.31
CA LEU A 105 7.04 -2.70 -1.86
C LEU A 105 5.81 -2.76 -0.95
N LEU A 106 5.99 -2.72 0.38
CA LEU A 106 4.88 -2.65 1.33
C LEU A 106 4.12 -1.32 1.18
N SER A 107 4.84 -0.21 1.11
CA SER A 107 4.25 1.12 0.90
C SER A 107 3.56 1.24 -0.46
N LEU A 108 4.18 0.71 -1.52
CA LEU A 108 3.58 0.66 -2.84
C LEU A 108 2.29 -0.16 -2.85
N HIS A 109 2.22 -1.21 -2.04
CA HIS A 109 1.02 -2.02 -1.87
C HIS A 109 -0.12 -1.22 -1.27
N GLY A 110 0.11 -0.53 -0.14
CA GLY A 110 -0.87 0.36 0.47
C GLY A 110 -1.33 1.47 -0.48
N LEU A 111 -0.39 2.07 -1.23
CA LEU A 111 -0.69 3.12 -2.21
C LEU A 111 -1.45 2.64 -3.45
N THR A 112 -1.33 1.38 -3.86
CA THR A 112 -1.98 0.87 -5.08
C THR A 112 -3.29 0.14 -4.82
N GLY A 113 -3.73 0.14 -3.57
CA GLY A 113 -5.01 -0.40 -3.10
C GLY A 113 -4.83 -1.63 -2.22
N SER A 114 -5.44 -1.59 -1.05
CA SER A 114 -5.59 -2.69 -0.10
C SER A 114 -7.06 -2.76 0.33
N ASP A 115 -7.38 -3.52 1.34
CA ASP A 115 -8.75 -3.61 1.86
C ASP A 115 -9.23 -2.26 2.41
N THR A 116 -8.31 -1.44 2.92
CA THR A 116 -8.59 -0.13 3.52
C THR A 116 -8.26 1.06 2.61
N THR A 117 -7.51 0.86 1.53
CA THR A 117 -7.08 1.94 0.63
C THR A 117 -7.63 1.78 -0.78
N GLY A 118 -7.91 2.91 -1.45
CA GLY A 118 -8.43 2.93 -2.80
C GLY A 118 -7.41 2.47 -3.85
N LYS A 119 -7.91 1.97 -4.97
CA LYS A 119 -7.11 1.61 -6.15
C LYS A 119 -7.18 2.69 -7.22
N PHE A 120 -6.19 2.71 -8.10
CA PHE A 120 -6.19 3.58 -9.28
C PHE A 120 -6.93 2.93 -10.44
N GLU A 121 -8.07 3.50 -10.84
CA GLU A 121 -8.90 2.94 -11.91
C GLU A 121 -8.13 2.87 -13.25
N GLY A 122 -8.33 1.78 -13.98
CA GLY A 122 -7.69 1.51 -15.26
C GLY A 122 -6.22 1.09 -15.18
N LYS A 123 -5.68 0.90 -13.96
CA LYS A 123 -4.31 0.40 -13.71
C LYS A 123 -4.34 -0.69 -12.65
N SER A 124 -3.90 -1.90 -13.00
CA SER A 124 -3.83 -2.99 -12.03
C SER A 124 -2.67 -2.81 -11.04
N LYS A 125 -2.80 -3.40 -9.85
CA LYS A 125 -1.71 -3.48 -8.87
C LYS A 125 -0.45 -4.10 -9.50
N GLN A 126 -0.60 -5.16 -10.28
CA GLN A 126 0.52 -5.79 -11.02
C GLN A 126 1.22 -4.84 -11.99
N PHE A 127 0.48 -3.92 -12.64
CA PHE A 127 1.07 -2.88 -13.49
C PHE A 127 2.01 -1.98 -12.69
N TRP A 128 1.58 -1.50 -11.52
CA TRP A 128 2.38 -0.61 -10.66
C TRP A 128 3.62 -1.30 -10.12
N PHE A 129 3.50 -2.52 -9.62
CA PHE A 129 4.64 -3.32 -9.13
C PHE A 129 5.65 -3.61 -10.25
N ARG A 130 5.18 -4.06 -11.42
CA ARG A 130 6.07 -4.29 -12.57
C ARG A 130 6.78 -3.00 -12.98
N ARG A 131 6.07 -1.89 -13.03
CA ARG A 131 6.66 -0.60 -13.35
C ARG A 131 7.76 -0.21 -12.35
N PHE A 132 7.48 -0.29 -11.06
CA PHE A 132 8.46 0.01 -10.02
C PHE A 132 9.69 -0.88 -10.14
N LEU A 133 9.52 -2.19 -10.26
CA LEU A 133 10.62 -3.15 -10.29
C LEU A 133 11.44 -3.18 -11.60
N THR A 134 10.90 -2.68 -12.72
CA THR A 134 11.57 -2.78 -14.02
C THR A 134 11.94 -1.44 -14.63
N ILE A 135 11.12 -0.42 -14.46
CA ILE A 135 11.30 0.89 -15.11
C ILE A 135 11.91 1.89 -14.13
N ASP A 136 11.36 1.95 -12.92
CA ASP A 136 11.78 2.89 -11.90
C ASP A 136 12.71 2.26 -10.83
N GLN A 137 13.20 1.04 -11.05
CA GLN A 137 14.06 0.32 -10.08
C GLN A 137 15.35 1.06 -9.69
N ASN A 138 15.88 1.90 -10.59
CA ASN A 138 17.08 2.70 -10.37
C ASN A 138 16.77 4.11 -9.85
N ASN A 139 15.49 4.47 -9.67
CA ASN A 139 15.12 5.74 -9.07
C ASN A 139 15.30 5.67 -7.54
N SER A 140 16.47 6.09 -7.08
CA SER A 140 16.84 6.06 -5.66
C SER A 140 15.95 6.96 -4.80
N LYS A 141 15.51 8.10 -5.33
CA LYS A 141 14.60 9.02 -4.63
C LYS A 141 13.24 8.37 -4.38
N LEU A 142 12.58 7.85 -5.43
CA LEU A 142 11.31 7.15 -5.31
C LEU A 142 11.41 5.97 -4.34
N LYS A 143 12.47 5.18 -4.45
CA LYS A 143 12.68 4.02 -3.60
C LYS A 143 12.80 4.44 -2.14
N LYS A 144 13.57 5.50 -1.86
CA LYS A 144 13.73 6.05 -0.52
C LYS A 144 12.40 6.60 0.02
N GLU A 145 11.69 7.46 -0.73
CA GLU A 145 10.38 7.98 -0.31
C GLU A 145 9.38 6.86 0.02
N LEU A 146 9.36 5.79 -0.80
CA LEU A 146 8.51 4.63 -0.51
C LEU A 146 8.98 3.82 0.70
N ALA A 147 10.30 3.65 0.89
CA ALA A 147 10.83 2.87 2.01
C ALA A 147 10.66 3.59 3.36
N ASP A 148 10.71 4.92 3.35
CA ASP A 148 10.57 5.78 4.53
C ASP A 148 9.13 6.33 4.67
N PHE A 149 8.19 5.88 3.84
CA PHE A 149 6.84 6.43 3.74
C PHE A 149 6.08 6.41 5.08
N GLN A 150 6.32 5.39 5.93
CA GLN A 150 5.73 5.30 7.28
C GLN A 150 6.35 6.27 8.31
N GLU A 151 7.51 6.87 8.00
CA GLU A 151 8.22 7.75 8.94
C GLU A 151 7.81 9.22 8.75
N SER A 152 7.45 9.61 7.53
CA SER A 152 7.01 10.96 7.19
C SER A 152 6.17 10.98 5.93
N ASN A 153 5.10 11.77 5.95
CA ASN A 153 4.27 12.07 4.78
C ASN A 153 4.59 13.45 4.16
N GLU A 154 5.68 14.09 4.57
CA GLU A 154 6.02 15.47 4.19
C GLU A 154 6.46 15.60 2.73
N SER A 155 7.22 14.63 2.21
CA SER A 155 7.69 14.64 0.83
C SER A 155 7.14 13.44 0.07
N THR A 156 6.26 13.71 -0.90
CA THR A 156 5.62 12.69 -1.75
C THR A 156 5.72 13.04 -3.24
N ASP A 157 6.64 13.93 -3.60
CA ASP A 157 6.78 14.44 -4.96
C ASP A 157 7.18 13.35 -5.97
N GLU A 158 8.11 12.46 -5.58
CA GLU A 158 8.50 11.35 -6.44
C GLU A 158 7.41 10.29 -6.53
N ILE A 159 6.66 10.08 -5.43
CA ILE A 159 5.48 9.19 -5.43
C ILE A 159 4.41 9.74 -6.39
N GLU A 160 4.05 11.04 -6.32
CA GLU A 160 3.13 11.68 -7.26
C GLU A 160 3.63 11.55 -8.69
N SER A 161 4.90 11.88 -8.92
CA SER A 161 5.54 11.79 -10.23
C SER A 161 5.53 10.36 -10.79
N PHE A 162 5.77 9.35 -9.94
CA PHE A 162 5.67 7.94 -10.33
C PHE A 162 4.27 7.58 -10.85
N PHE A 163 3.22 7.98 -10.12
CA PHE A 163 1.84 7.73 -10.57
C PHE A 163 1.53 8.50 -11.87
N CYS A 164 1.94 9.76 -11.99
CA CYS A 164 1.77 10.53 -13.21
C CYS A 164 2.45 9.86 -14.41
N ARG A 165 3.71 9.44 -14.27
CA ARG A 165 4.44 8.69 -15.29
C ARG A 165 3.74 7.38 -15.67
N GLY A 166 3.15 6.69 -14.70
CA GLY A 166 2.36 5.48 -14.94
C GLY A 166 1.11 5.72 -15.77
N TYR A 167 0.40 6.81 -15.54
CA TYR A 167 -0.76 7.20 -16.34
C TYR A 167 -0.38 7.66 -17.75
N LEU A 168 0.75 8.32 -17.91
CA LEU A 168 1.26 8.77 -19.22
C LEU A 168 1.94 7.65 -20.01
N TYR A 169 2.28 6.53 -19.34
CA TYR A 169 2.97 5.41 -19.97
C TYR A 169 2.19 4.84 -21.16
N ARG A 170 2.86 4.74 -22.30
CA ARG A 170 2.39 4.06 -23.51
C ARG A 170 3.36 2.93 -23.83
N SER A 171 2.84 1.81 -24.32
CA SER A 171 3.66 0.66 -24.69
C SER A 171 4.59 0.90 -25.92
N ASN A 172 4.37 1.97 -26.69
CA ASN A 172 5.18 2.30 -27.85
C ASN A 172 6.45 3.05 -27.43
N LYS A 173 7.61 2.54 -27.86
CA LYS A 173 8.95 3.04 -27.55
C LYS A 173 9.16 4.54 -27.85
N ASP A 174 8.48 5.08 -28.87
CA ASP A 174 8.63 6.49 -29.28
C ASP A 174 7.93 7.49 -28.33
N ALA A 175 6.98 7.04 -27.52
CA ALA A 175 6.27 7.88 -26.58
C ALA A 175 6.97 8.02 -25.20
N GLN A 176 8.01 7.22 -24.95
CA GLN A 176 8.76 7.25 -23.67
C GLN A 176 9.69 8.49 -23.56
N LYS A 177 10.05 9.11 -24.68
CA LYS A 177 10.98 10.27 -24.72
C LYS A 177 10.37 11.60 -24.24
N GLN A 178 9.06 11.68 -24.01
CA GLN A 178 8.37 12.93 -23.65
C GLN A 178 7.62 12.91 -22.30
N VAL A 179 7.92 11.99 -21.41
CA VAL A 179 7.37 12.08 -20.07
C VAL A 179 8.23 13.10 -19.32
N HIS A 180 7.74 14.33 -19.22
CA HIS A 180 8.39 15.39 -18.45
C HIS A 180 8.65 14.92 -17.03
N GLU A 181 9.86 15.10 -16.54
CA GLU A 181 10.28 14.81 -15.17
C GLU A 181 9.43 15.53 -14.11
N THR A 182 8.71 16.57 -14.51
CA THR A 182 7.88 17.44 -13.66
C THR A 182 6.37 17.30 -13.90
N ALA A 183 5.89 16.11 -14.30
CA ALA A 183 4.46 15.93 -14.49
C ALA A 183 3.70 15.91 -13.16
N THR A 184 2.82 16.88 -12.92
CA THR A 184 1.88 16.90 -11.81
C THR A 184 0.58 16.17 -12.16
N LEU A 185 -0.23 15.83 -11.16
CA LEU A 185 -1.55 15.21 -11.40
C LEU A 185 -2.45 16.11 -12.26
N ASN A 186 -2.45 17.42 -12.03
CA ASN A 186 -3.28 18.34 -12.79
C ASN A 186 -2.85 18.41 -14.26
N THR A 187 -1.55 18.54 -14.55
CA THR A 187 -1.03 18.55 -15.93
C THR A 187 -1.26 17.21 -16.61
N THR A 188 -1.11 16.11 -15.89
CA THR A 188 -1.38 14.75 -16.40
C THR A 188 -2.86 14.56 -16.73
N ARG A 189 -3.77 14.99 -15.87
CA ARG A 189 -5.23 14.97 -16.13
C ARG A 189 -5.58 15.77 -17.38
N CYS A 190 -5.10 17.00 -17.47
CA CYS A 190 -5.33 17.88 -18.62
C CYS A 190 -4.82 17.24 -19.92
N SER A 191 -3.59 16.73 -19.92
CA SER A 191 -2.99 16.04 -21.08
C SER A 191 -3.77 14.79 -21.52
N LEU A 192 -4.33 14.03 -20.57
CA LEU A 192 -5.14 12.85 -20.87
C LEU A 192 -6.52 13.22 -21.39
N PHE A 193 -7.15 14.25 -20.80
CA PHE A 193 -8.47 14.72 -21.18
C PHE A 193 -8.50 15.34 -22.58
N THR A 194 -7.46 16.06 -22.96
CA THR A 194 -7.36 16.74 -24.28
C THR A 194 -6.97 15.80 -25.44
N ARG A 195 -6.72 14.51 -25.17
CA ARG A 195 -6.41 13.55 -26.24
C ARG A 195 -7.61 13.29 -27.14
N LYS A 196 -7.36 13.17 -28.48
CA LYS A 196 -8.38 12.93 -29.52
C LYS A 196 -9.27 11.70 -29.29
N LYS A 197 -8.84 10.69 -28.54
CA LYS A 197 -9.69 9.57 -28.13
C LYS A 197 -10.34 9.93 -26.80
N GLN A 198 -11.67 9.91 -26.76
CA GLN A 198 -12.45 10.14 -25.53
C GLN A 198 -11.92 9.25 -24.41
N PHE A 199 -11.32 9.87 -23.43
CA PHE A 199 -10.89 9.20 -22.21
C PHE A 199 -12.09 9.21 -21.25
N LYS A 200 -12.49 8.04 -20.79
CA LYS A 200 -13.53 7.98 -19.75
C LYS A 200 -13.02 8.66 -18.50
N GLY A 201 -13.79 9.56 -17.92
CA GLY A 201 -13.40 10.35 -16.73
C GLY A 201 -12.89 9.50 -15.57
N GLU A 202 -13.50 8.34 -15.36
CA GLU A 202 -13.11 7.33 -14.36
C GLU A 202 -11.65 6.85 -14.51
N LYS A 203 -11.11 6.85 -15.71
CA LYS A 203 -9.72 6.41 -16.00
C LYS A 203 -8.68 7.51 -15.90
N LEU A 204 -9.08 8.72 -15.56
CA LEU A 204 -8.15 9.80 -15.26
C LEU A 204 -7.47 9.55 -13.89
N PRO A 205 -6.23 10.03 -13.70
CA PRO A 205 -5.64 10.05 -12.36
C PRO A 205 -6.53 10.85 -11.40
N PRO A 206 -6.44 10.65 -10.09
CA PRO A 206 -7.18 11.43 -9.11
C PRO A 206 -6.84 12.92 -9.23
N THR A 207 -7.70 13.79 -8.72
CA THR A 207 -7.35 15.20 -8.49
C THR A 207 -6.27 15.28 -7.41
N LYS A 208 -5.53 16.38 -7.34
CA LYS A 208 -4.50 16.57 -6.30
C LYS A 208 -5.09 16.38 -4.90
N SER A 209 -6.23 17.00 -4.62
CA SER A 209 -6.90 16.90 -3.32
C SER A 209 -7.37 15.47 -2.98
N ALA A 210 -7.91 14.72 -3.96
CA ALA A 210 -8.29 13.33 -3.75
C ALA A 210 -7.06 12.43 -3.53
N PHE A 211 -5.94 12.74 -4.20
CA PHE A 211 -4.68 12.04 -4.03
C PHE A 211 -4.07 12.30 -2.65
N GLU A 212 -4.16 13.52 -2.13
CA GLU A 212 -3.72 13.86 -0.78
C GLU A 212 -4.44 13.03 0.28
N TYR A 213 -5.77 12.92 0.23
CA TYR A 213 -6.51 12.03 1.14
C TYR A 213 -6.17 10.56 0.95
N HIS A 214 -5.90 10.15 -0.29
CA HIS A 214 -5.45 8.78 -0.57
C HIS A 214 -4.08 8.50 0.05
N LEU A 215 -3.13 9.44 -0.06
CA LEU A 215 -1.81 9.34 0.56
C LEU A 215 -1.93 9.23 2.09
N LEU A 216 -2.76 10.06 2.73
CA LEU A 216 -2.98 10.00 4.18
C LEU A 216 -3.50 8.63 4.63
N ARG A 217 -4.52 8.09 3.94
CA ARG A 217 -5.03 6.75 4.26
C ARG A 217 -4.02 5.64 4.02
N ALA A 218 -3.25 5.74 2.95
CA ALA A 218 -2.18 4.79 2.67
C ALA A 218 -1.07 4.88 3.72
N PHE A 219 -0.72 6.09 4.17
CA PHE A 219 0.24 6.31 5.25
C PHE A 219 -0.24 5.65 6.55
N PHE A 220 -1.49 5.87 6.93
CA PHE A 220 -2.10 5.24 8.11
C PHE A 220 -1.96 3.72 8.07
N GLN A 221 -2.38 3.09 6.96
CA GLN A 221 -2.31 1.64 6.81
C GLN A 221 -0.87 1.11 6.81
N VAL A 222 0.04 1.77 6.10
CA VAL A 222 1.45 1.36 6.03
C VAL A 222 2.14 1.52 7.37
N THR A 223 1.79 2.52 8.16
CA THR A 223 2.32 2.70 9.53
C THR A 223 1.88 1.55 10.44
N ILE A 224 0.60 1.15 10.40
CA ILE A 224 0.10 -0.03 11.12
C ILE A 224 0.89 -1.28 10.70
N TRP A 225 1.03 -1.52 9.41
CA TRP A 225 1.76 -2.67 8.89
C TRP A 225 3.24 -2.67 9.26
N SER A 226 3.90 -1.51 9.23
CA SER A 226 5.33 -1.37 9.58
C SER A 226 5.60 -1.60 11.06
N SER A 227 4.59 -1.38 11.89
CA SER A 227 4.61 -1.61 13.35
C SER A 227 4.13 -3.01 13.75
N ALA A 228 3.91 -3.92 12.80
CA ALA A 228 3.36 -5.26 13.07
C ALA A 228 4.20 -6.13 14.02
N THR A 229 5.43 -5.74 14.34
CA THR A 229 6.25 -6.38 15.38
C THR A 229 5.90 -5.95 16.81
N ASP A 230 5.16 -4.85 16.97
CA ASP A 230 4.77 -4.30 18.26
C ASP A 230 3.45 -4.90 18.73
N ALA A 231 3.20 -4.90 20.04
CA ALA A 231 1.97 -5.47 20.59
C ALA A 231 0.76 -4.55 20.37
N LEU A 232 0.98 -3.25 20.53
CA LEU A 232 -0.05 -2.22 20.43
C LEU A 232 0.24 -1.35 19.20
N ILE A 233 -0.58 -1.47 18.17
CA ILE A 233 -0.39 -0.80 16.88
C ILE A 233 -1.55 0.13 16.51
N ASN A 234 -2.79 -0.16 16.94
CA ASN A 234 -3.94 0.66 16.58
C ASN A 234 -4.02 1.98 17.38
N GLN A 235 -3.27 2.09 18.47
CA GLN A 235 -3.20 3.31 19.27
C GLN A 235 -2.17 4.33 18.76
N LEU A 236 -1.41 3.98 17.70
CA LEU A 236 -0.33 4.82 17.19
C LEU A 236 -0.82 6.09 16.52
N LEU A 237 -1.97 6.03 15.85
CA LEU A 237 -2.50 7.10 15.01
C LEU A 237 -4.01 7.25 15.19
N ASP A 238 -4.49 8.50 15.20
CA ASP A 238 -5.92 8.78 15.09
C ASP A 238 -6.35 8.78 13.61
N PRO A 239 -7.22 7.86 13.15
CA PRO A 239 -7.63 7.81 11.76
C PRO A 239 -8.26 9.11 11.25
N LEU A 240 -8.85 9.94 12.12
CA LEU A 240 -9.45 11.21 11.75
C LEU A 240 -8.44 12.24 11.20
N GLU A 241 -7.17 12.11 11.59
CA GLU A 241 -6.09 12.94 11.05
C GLU A 241 -5.58 12.43 9.69
N PHE A 242 -5.91 11.17 9.34
CA PHE A 242 -5.39 10.50 8.15
C PHE A 242 -6.44 10.27 7.06
N GLY A 243 -7.34 11.23 6.88
CA GLY A 243 -8.30 11.23 5.76
C GLY A 243 -9.49 10.31 5.95
N TRP A 244 -9.84 10.04 7.22
CA TRP A 244 -11.06 9.35 7.62
C TRP A 244 -11.99 10.30 8.35
N GLU A 245 -13.29 9.97 8.38
CA GLU A 245 -14.30 10.70 9.14
C GLU A 245 -15.40 9.74 9.58
N PHE A 246 -16.16 10.12 10.61
CA PHE A 246 -17.33 9.36 11.00
C PHE A 246 -18.57 9.83 10.27
N GLU A 247 -19.27 8.89 9.61
CA GLU A 247 -20.57 9.10 9.02
C GLU A 247 -21.55 8.05 9.55
N GLU A 248 -22.61 8.48 10.21
CA GLU A 248 -23.61 7.60 10.83
C GLU A 248 -22.99 6.54 11.79
N GLY A 249 -21.92 6.89 12.49
CA GLY A 249 -21.23 6.00 13.43
C GLY A 249 -20.22 5.04 12.79
N ASN A 250 -20.05 5.07 11.47
CA ASN A 250 -19.06 4.27 10.75
C ASN A 250 -17.87 5.14 10.32
N LEU A 251 -16.68 4.54 10.37
CA LEU A 251 -15.47 5.18 9.85
C LEU A 251 -15.47 5.06 8.33
N VAL A 252 -15.52 6.19 7.64
CA VAL A 252 -15.54 6.26 6.17
C VAL A 252 -14.40 7.14 5.65
N GLY A 253 -13.98 6.91 4.42
CA GLY A 253 -12.93 7.72 3.81
C GLY A 253 -13.45 9.14 3.50
N LYS A 254 -12.78 10.16 4.04
CA LYS A 254 -13.10 11.57 3.77
C LYS A 254 -12.97 11.88 2.30
N MET A 255 -14.03 12.44 1.72
CA MET A 255 -14.07 12.80 0.32
C MET A 255 -13.64 14.26 0.11
N THR A 256 -13.06 14.57 -1.05
CA THR A 256 -12.75 15.97 -1.37
C THR A 256 -14.02 16.77 -1.65
N SER A 257 -14.14 17.92 -1.03
CA SER A 257 -15.19 18.91 -1.32
C SER A 257 -14.83 19.88 -2.45
N ARG A 258 -13.58 19.83 -2.94
CA ARG A 258 -13.12 20.70 -4.02
C ARG A 258 -13.75 20.30 -5.34
N ASN A 259 -14.20 21.27 -6.11
CA ASN A 259 -14.71 21.04 -7.47
C ASN A 259 -13.65 20.37 -8.34
N ILE A 260 -14.09 19.51 -9.26
CA ILE A 260 -13.24 18.78 -10.20
C ILE A 260 -12.44 19.72 -11.11
N ALA A 261 -13.01 20.90 -11.39
CA ALA A 261 -12.41 22.00 -12.12
C ALA A 261 -12.84 23.34 -11.48
N PRO A 262 -12.11 24.44 -11.71
CA PRO A 262 -12.57 25.77 -11.37
C PRO A 262 -13.98 26.03 -11.92
N LEU A 263 -14.82 26.76 -11.19
CA LEU A 263 -16.20 27.05 -11.60
C LEU A 263 -16.27 27.69 -12.99
N GLU A 264 -15.33 28.59 -13.29
CA GLU A 264 -15.20 29.25 -14.59
C GLU A 264 -14.96 28.25 -15.74
N VAL A 265 -14.29 27.15 -15.47
CA VAL A 265 -14.04 26.07 -16.45
C VAL A 265 -15.27 25.18 -16.58
N VAL A 266 -15.97 24.90 -15.47
CA VAL A 266 -17.20 24.10 -15.49
C VAL A 266 -18.30 24.82 -16.27
N GLU A 267 -18.39 26.16 -16.14
CA GLU A 267 -19.32 27.01 -16.88
C GLU A 267 -19.01 27.06 -18.39
N LEU A 268 -17.75 26.82 -18.77
CA LEU A 268 -17.30 26.79 -20.17
C LEU A 268 -17.50 25.45 -20.86
N VAL A 269 -18.05 24.42 -20.20
CA VAL A 269 -18.40 23.16 -20.84
C VAL A 269 -19.52 23.41 -21.85
N ALA A 270 -19.12 23.75 -23.07
CA ALA A 270 -20.04 23.98 -24.16
C ALA A 270 -20.71 22.66 -24.57
N CYS A 271 -22.03 22.66 -24.58
CA CYS A 271 -22.81 21.63 -25.23
C CYS A 271 -22.53 21.69 -26.74
N ILE A 272 -22.08 20.60 -27.35
CA ILE A 272 -22.09 20.43 -28.82
C ILE A 272 -23.53 20.11 -29.20
N CYS A 273 -24.39 21.15 -29.29
CA CYS A 273 -25.75 21.02 -29.76
C CYS A 273 -25.78 21.37 -31.24
N SER A 274 -26.14 20.42 -32.09
CA SER A 274 -26.24 20.60 -33.55
C SER A 274 -27.43 21.47 -33.99
N LYS A 275 -28.24 22.02 -33.08
CA LYS A 275 -29.37 22.88 -33.38
C LYS A 275 -29.61 23.83 -32.21
N GLY A 276 -29.06 25.02 -32.27
CA GLY A 276 -29.52 26.28 -31.71
C GLY A 276 -30.11 26.40 -30.29
N ASN A 277 -30.28 25.32 -29.55
CA ASN A 277 -30.75 25.34 -28.18
C ASN A 277 -29.62 24.91 -27.23
N PHE A 278 -29.09 25.85 -26.49
CA PHE A 278 -28.12 25.58 -25.43
C PHE A 278 -28.83 24.93 -24.24
N SER A 279 -28.57 23.68 -23.95
CA SER A 279 -28.87 23.09 -22.67
C SER A 279 -27.56 22.66 -22.01
N LEU A 280 -27.27 23.22 -20.84
CA LEU A 280 -26.24 22.71 -19.94
C LEU A 280 -26.71 21.33 -19.43
N LYS A 281 -25.94 20.27 -19.73
CA LYS A 281 -26.02 19.03 -18.96
C LYS A 281 -24.90 19.05 -17.95
N LEU A 282 -25.26 19.26 -16.71
CA LEU A 282 -24.43 18.98 -15.54
C LEU A 282 -24.24 17.47 -15.36
#